data_0ab811152bc42454ceea1ae77024e59c
#
_entry.id   0ab811152bc42454ceea1ae77024e59c
#
_cell.length_a   1.000
_cell.length_b   1.000
_cell.length_c   1.000
_cell.angle_alpha   90.00
_cell.angle_beta   90.00
_cell.angle_gamma   90.00
#
_symmetry.space_group_name_H-M   'P 1'
#
loop_
_entity.id
_entity.type
_entity.pdbx_description
1 polymer ?
#
loop_
_entity_poly.entity_id
_entity_poly.type
_entity_poly.pdbx_seq_one_letter_code
_entity_poly.pdbx_strand_id
1 'polypeptide(L)'
;LFFAQGYSAARDRLFQFEIWRAQATGTTAEILGQRAIDRDHGTRLFKFRGDMTQEMNHYHPNGVGIITAFVAGVNAYIEEALTAPDDLPLPFHLLGIEPKFWTPEVVISRHQGLLGNIGLELNTGRAVCTIGEEKVRELRYFHPHDPILTLDPLVNCDSLVRNDVLHLYTSYRRPIRFEPDDIVLAEFRNSEIAFENIASVMNEEEKELQKRSIDDIGSNNWVVSGE
;
A
#
# COMPACT_ATOMS: atom_id res chain seq x y z
N LEU A 1 -16.26 -4.28 -20.75
CA LEU A 1 -14.80 -4.14 -20.74
C LEU A 1 -14.25 -4.27 -19.32
N PHE A 2 -14.58 -3.36 -18.38
CA PHE A 2 -14.01 -3.32 -17.03
C PHE A 2 -14.35 -4.54 -16.18
N PHE A 3 -15.54 -5.13 -16.33
CA PHE A 3 -15.87 -6.41 -15.72
C PHE A 3 -14.88 -7.52 -16.16
N ALA A 4 -14.67 -7.67 -17.47
CA ALA A 4 -13.75 -8.68 -17.99
C ALA A 4 -12.30 -8.44 -17.53
N GLN A 5 -11.89 -7.16 -17.42
CA GLN A 5 -10.58 -6.80 -16.88
C GLN A 5 -10.45 -7.21 -15.42
N GLY A 6 -11.45 -6.93 -14.57
CA GLY A 6 -11.46 -7.32 -13.17
C GLY A 6 -11.41 -8.84 -12.99
N TYR A 7 -12.24 -9.55 -13.73
CA TYR A 7 -12.29 -11.03 -13.74
C TYR A 7 -10.94 -11.66 -14.13
N SER A 8 -10.37 -11.23 -15.26
CA SER A 8 -9.08 -11.76 -15.73
C SER A 8 -7.94 -11.44 -14.76
N ALA A 9 -7.89 -10.22 -14.25
CA ALA A 9 -6.86 -9.82 -13.29
C ALA A 9 -6.94 -10.62 -11.98
N ALA A 10 -8.15 -10.85 -11.47
CA ALA A 10 -8.35 -11.68 -10.29
C ALA A 10 -7.96 -13.13 -10.54
N ARG A 11 -8.32 -13.69 -11.71
CA ARG A 11 -7.93 -15.05 -12.10
C ARG A 11 -6.41 -15.22 -12.14
N ASP A 12 -5.70 -14.26 -12.71
CA ASP A 12 -4.26 -14.36 -12.91
C ASP A 12 -3.47 -14.08 -11.62
N ARG A 13 -4.06 -13.33 -10.66
CA ARG A 13 -3.36 -12.82 -9.47
C ARG A 13 -4.17 -12.89 -8.18
N LEU A 14 -4.97 -13.94 -7.99
CA LEU A 14 -5.93 -14.05 -6.86
C LEU A 14 -5.28 -13.80 -5.50
N PHE A 15 -4.11 -14.42 -5.25
CA PHE A 15 -3.40 -14.25 -3.98
C PHE A 15 -2.96 -12.80 -3.75
N GLN A 16 -2.40 -12.14 -4.76
CA GLN A 16 -2.04 -10.72 -4.66
C GLN A 16 -3.26 -9.84 -4.39
N PHE A 17 -4.39 -10.15 -5.03
CA PHE A 17 -5.64 -9.43 -4.82
C PHE A 17 -6.12 -9.54 -3.37
N GLU A 18 -6.02 -10.71 -2.73
CA GLU A 18 -6.36 -10.86 -1.32
C GLU A 18 -5.42 -10.06 -0.41
N ILE A 19 -4.12 -10.11 -0.66
CA ILE A 19 -3.15 -9.32 0.11
C ILE A 19 -3.41 -7.81 -0.07
N TRP A 20 -3.68 -7.35 -1.29
CA TRP A 20 -4.02 -5.94 -1.54
C TRP A 20 -5.34 -5.51 -0.89
N ARG A 21 -6.34 -6.40 -0.88
CA ARG A 21 -7.58 -6.16 -0.17
C ARG A 21 -7.32 -6.00 1.34
N ALA A 22 -6.58 -6.91 1.93
CA ALA A 22 -6.22 -6.86 3.35
C ALA A 22 -5.45 -5.58 3.69
N GLN A 23 -4.51 -5.16 2.85
CA GLN A 23 -3.79 -3.89 2.99
C GLN A 23 -4.74 -2.69 2.92
N ALA A 24 -5.62 -2.64 1.91
CA ALA A 24 -6.53 -1.51 1.71
C ALA A 24 -7.58 -1.37 2.81
N THR A 25 -8.00 -2.50 3.40
CA THR A 25 -9.02 -2.52 4.47
C THR A 25 -8.44 -2.45 5.88
N GLY A 26 -7.13 -2.60 6.04
CA GLY A 26 -6.47 -2.66 7.34
C GLY A 26 -6.84 -3.93 8.11
N THR A 27 -6.73 -5.06 7.45
CA THR A 27 -7.02 -6.41 7.98
C THR A 27 -5.86 -7.39 7.76
N THR A 28 -4.64 -6.87 7.55
CA THR A 28 -3.44 -7.71 7.35
C THR A 28 -3.09 -8.53 8.59
N ALA A 29 -3.49 -8.09 9.78
CA ALA A 29 -3.29 -8.84 11.02
C ALA A 29 -4.08 -10.16 11.08
N GLU A 30 -5.15 -10.30 10.27
CA GLU A 30 -5.86 -11.58 10.13
C GLU A 30 -4.97 -12.65 9.45
N ILE A 31 -3.97 -12.23 8.68
CA ILE A 31 -3.05 -13.10 7.96
C ILE A 31 -1.69 -13.20 8.69
N LEU A 32 -1.16 -12.07 9.14
CA LEU A 32 0.21 -11.94 9.66
C LEU A 32 0.27 -11.85 11.19
N GLY A 33 -0.86 -11.94 11.87
CA GLY A 33 -0.91 -11.90 13.32
C GLY A 33 -0.52 -10.53 13.91
N GLN A 34 -0.06 -10.56 15.15
CA GLN A 34 0.19 -9.38 15.99
C GLN A 34 1.16 -8.37 15.36
N ARG A 35 2.13 -8.82 14.58
CA ARG A 35 3.13 -7.93 13.96
C ARG A 35 2.56 -6.96 12.92
N ALA A 36 1.35 -7.23 12.40
CA ALA A 36 0.66 -6.37 11.45
C ALA A 36 -0.35 -5.39 12.07
N ILE A 37 -0.53 -5.39 13.39
CA ILE A 37 -1.53 -4.53 14.07
C ILE A 37 -1.25 -3.05 13.82
N ASP A 38 -0.01 -2.59 13.96
CA ASP A 38 0.34 -1.17 13.73
C ASP A 38 0.15 -0.77 12.27
N ARG A 39 0.41 -1.70 11.33
CA ARG A 39 0.09 -1.52 9.93
C ARG A 39 -1.40 -1.28 9.71
N ASP A 40 -2.24 -2.13 10.28
CA ASP A 40 -3.69 -2.04 10.14
C ASP A 40 -4.25 -0.79 10.83
N HIS A 41 -3.71 -0.41 11.97
CA HIS A 41 -4.04 0.88 12.59
C HIS A 41 -3.67 2.05 11.68
N GLY A 42 -2.46 2.05 11.11
CA GLY A 42 -2.02 3.06 10.16
C GLY A 42 -2.93 3.12 8.93
N THR A 43 -3.24 1.97 8.30
CA THR A 43 -4.16 1.90 7.17
C THR A 43 -5.53 2.51 7.52
N ARG A 44 -6.12 2.11 8.66
CA ARG A 44 -7.42 2.63 9.09
C ARG A 44 -7.40 4.10 9.44
N LEU A 45 -6.26 4.63 9.91
CA LEU A 45 -6.07 6.05 10.21
C LEU A 45 -5.97 6.88 8.92
N PHE A 46 -5.26 6.40 7.92
CA PHE A 46 -4.93 7.16 6.70
C PHE A 46 -5.79 6.82 5.48
N LYS A 47 -6.69 5.83 5.56
CA LYS A 47 -7.59 5.51 4.45
C LYS A 47 -8.52 6.66 4.10
N PHE A 48 -8.97 6.69 2.84
CA PHE A 48 -9.95 7.67 2.39
C PHE A 48 -11.26 7.57 3.19
N ARG A 49 -11.82 8.72 3.56
CA ARG A 49 -13.07 8.87 4.35
C ARG A 49 -14.05 9.88 3.76
N GLY A 50 -13.77 10.41 2.57
CA GLY A 50 -14.65 11.36 1.89
C GLY A 50 -15.84 10.69 1.22
N ASP A 51 -16.55 11.46 0.39
CA ASP A 51 -17.61 10.94 -0.46
C ASP A 51 -17.01 10.00 -1.53
N MET A 52 -17.33 8.73 -1.41
CA MET A 52 -16.82 7.69 -2.31
C MET A 52 -17.29 7.89 -3.74
N THR A 53 -18.50 8.40 -3.95
CA THR A 53 -19.03 8.67 -5.29
C THR A 53 -18.28 9.80 -5.96
N GLN A 54 -18.00 10.86 -5.22
CA GLN A 54 -17.21 11.98 -5.71
C GLN A 54 -15.78 11.54 -6.04
N GLU A 55 -15.16 10.75 -5.18
CA GLU A 55 -13.80 10.24 -5.40
C GLU A 55 -13.73 9.31 -6.63
N MET A 56 -14.65 8.36 -6.77
CA MET A 56 -14.70 7.50 -7.94
C MET A 56 -14.86 8.27 -9.25
N ASN A 57 -15.61 9.38 -9.24
CA ASN A 57 -15.83 10.21 -10.43
C ASN A 57 -14.75 11.28 -10.62
N HIS A 58 -13.75 11.39 -9.76
CA HIS A 58 -12.71 12.41 -9.83
C HIS A 58 -11.96 12.40 -11.16
N TYR A 59 -11.56 11.23 -11.64
CA TYR A 59 -10.79 11.08 -12.88
C TYR A 59 -11.64 10.85 -14.14
N HIS A 60 -12.89 10.45 -13.99
CA HIS A 60 -13.78 10.20 -15.11
C HIS A 60 -15.25 10.35 -14.70
N PRO A 61 -16.11 11.03 -15.51
CA PRO A 61 -17.53 11.24 -15.18
C PRO A 61 -18.33 9.97 -14.90
N ASN A 62 -17.89 8.82 -15.46
CA ASN A 62 -18.49 7.50 -15.23
C ASN A 62 -17.59 6.61 -14.33
N GLY A 63 -16.81 7.20 -13.45
CA GLY A 63 -15.88 6.48 -12.57
C GLY A 63 -16.57 5.44 -11.69
N VAL A 64 -17.75 5.78 -11.15
CA VAL A 64 -18.58 4.82 -10.39
C VAL A 64 -18.91 3.58 -11.23
N GLY A 65 -19.38 3.75 -12.47
CA GLY A 65 -19.73 2.64 -13.35
C GLY A 65 -18.50 1.77 -13.70
N ILE A 66 -17.36 2.40 -13.93
CA ILE A 66 -16.08 1.73 -14.26
C ILE A 66 -15.61 0.89 -13.07
N ILE A 67 -15.48 1.50 -11.88
CA ILE A 67 -14.96 0.83 -10.69
C ILE A 67 -15.90 -0.27 -10.22
N THR A 68 -17.21 -0.02 -10.23
CA THR A 68 -18.20 -1.04 -9.86
C THR A 68 -18.17 -2.23 -10.81
N ALA A 69 -18.04 -2.00 -12.11
CA ALA A 69 -17.92 -3.09 -13.09
C ALA A 69 -16.63 -3.89 -12.90
N PHE A 70 -15.51 -3.22 -12.62
CA PHE A 70 -14.24 -3.90 -12.31
C PHE A 70 -14.36 -4.77 -11.05
N VAL A 71 -14.89 -4.21 -9.97
CA VAL A 71 -15.10 -4.94 -8.71
C VAL A 71 -16.06 -6.11 -8.88
N ALA A 72 -17.12 -5.94 -9.68
CA ALA A 72 -18.03 -7.04 -10.00
C ALA A 72 -17.33 -8.18 -10.75
N GLY A 73 -16.40 -7.86 -11.66
CA GLY A 73 -15.57 -8.86 -12.33
C GLY A 73 -14.63 -9.59 -11.38
N VAL A 74 -13.94 -8.86 -10.49
CA VAL A 74 -13.09 -9.46 -9.43
C VAL A 74 -13.91 -10.43 -8.57
N ASN A 75 -15.06 -9.99 -8.10
CA ASN A 75 -15.90 -10.77 -7.21
C ASN A 75 -16.51 -11.99 -7.90
N ALA A 76 -16.84 -11.90 -9.19
CA ALA A 76 -17.33 -13.05 -9.96
C ALA A 76 -16.27 -14.17 -10.02
N TYR A 77 -14.99 -13.84 -10.19
CA TYR A 77 -13.94 -14.85 -10.13
C TYR A 77 -13.71 -15.37 -8.72
N ILE A 78 -13.75 -14.52 -7.70
CA ILE A 78 -13.64 -14.98 -6.30
C ILE A 78 -14.76 -15.96 -5.97
N GLU A 79 -15.99 -15.66 -6.37
CA GLU A 79 -17.15 -16.55 -6.16
C GLU A 79 -16.94 -17.92 -6.83
N GLU A 80 -16.46 -17.92 -8.08
CA GLU A 80 -16.13 -19.15 -8.82
C GLU A 80 -15.03 -19.94 -8.10
N ALA A 81 -13.93 -19.30 -7.70
CA ALA A 81 -12.82 -19.94 -7.00
C ALA A 81 -13.24 -20.57 -5.65
N LEU A 82 -14.15 -19.94 -4.93
CA LEU A 82 -14.69 -20.47 -3.66
C LEU A 82 -15.60 -21.69 -3.84
N THR A 83 -16.06 -22.01 -5.06
CA THR A 83 -16.81 -23.26 -5.31
C THR A 83 -15.91 -24.50 -5.30
N ALA A 84 -14.61 -24.34 -5.48
CA ALA A 84 -13.61 -25.41 -5.49
C ALA A 84 -12.40 -25.00 -4.61
N PRO A 85 -12.57 -24.92 -3.28
CA PRO A 85 -11.53 -24.42 -2.39
C PRO A 85 -10.23 -25.23 -2.44
N ASP A 86 -10.28 -26.51 -2.78
CA ASP A 86 -9.11 -27.37 -2.95
C ASP A 86 -8.25 -26.97 -4.17
N ASP A 87 -8.82 -26.26 -5.13
CA ASP A 87 -8.14 -25.77 -6.35
C ASP A 87 -7.57 -24.34 -6.19
N LEU A 88 -7.71 -23.73 -5.01
CA LEU A 88 -7.12 -22.44 -4.74
C LEU A 88 -5.59 -22.47 -4.91
N PRO A 89 -4.96 -21.37 -5.34
CA PRO A 89 -3.50 -21.27 -5.40
C PRO A 89 -2.82 -21.68 -4.09
N LEU A 90 -1.69 -22.38 -4.19
CA LEU A 90 -0.95 -22.93 -3.05
C LEU A 90 -0.75 -21.96 -1.86
N PRO A 91 -0.46 -20.65 -2.07
CA PRO A 91 -0.32 -19.71 -0.96
C PRO A 91 -1.54 -19.63 -0.03
N PHE A 92 -2.76 -19.82 -0.54
CA PHE A 92 -3.95 -19.83 0.31
C PHE A 92 -3.95 -21.01 1.29
N HIS A 93 -3.58 -22.19 0.82
CA HIS A 93 -3.46 -23.39 1.66
C HIS A 93 -2.34 -23.26 2.68
N LEU A 94 -1.18 -22.75 2.26
CA LEU A 94 -0.02 -22.58 3.14
C LEU A 94 -0.32 -21.61 4.29
N LEU A 95 -1.08 -20.53 4.02
CA LEU A 95 -1.44 -19.52 5.01
C LEU A 95 -2.78 -19.82 5.72
N GLY A 96 -3.54 -20.81 5.26
CA GLY A 96 -4.85 -21.14 5.83
C GLY A 96 -5.87 -20.01 5.67
N ILE A 97 -5.86 -19.30 4.55
CA ILE A 97 -6.75 -18.19 4.25
C ILE A 97 -7.58 -18.46 3.00
N GLU A 98 -8.67 -17.70 2.85
CA GLU A 98 -9.52 -17.71 1.67
C GLU A 98 -9.62 -16.29 1.07
N PRO A 99 -9.83 -16.16 -0.26
CA PRO A 99 -10.05 -14.86 -0.88
C PRO A 99 -11.38 -14.26 -0.41
N LYS A 100 -11.38 -12.96 -0.13
CA LYS A 100 -12.56 -12.21 0.30
C LYS A 100 -12.99 -11.22 -0.78
N PHE A 101 -14.30 -10.93 -0.84
CA PHE A 101 -14.89 -10.02 -1.81
C PHE A 101 -14.33 -8.60 -1.68
N TRP A 102 -14.18 -7.95 -2.82
CA TRP A 102 -13.78 -6.57 -2.95
C TRP A 102 -14.98 -5.63 -2.89
N THR A 103 -14.72 -4.42 -2.43
CA THR A 103 -15.62 -3.28 -2.53
C THR A 103 -14.93 -2.16 -3.34
N PRO A 104 -15.67 -1.18 -3.87
CA PRO A 104 -15.07 0.01 -4.48
C PRO A 104 -14.05 0.72 -3.58
N GLU A 105 -14.25 0.69 -2.26
CA GLU A 105 -13.31 1.24 -1.27
C GLU A 105 -11.91 0.62 -1.40
N VAL A 106 -11.81 -0.68 -1.69
CA VAL A 106 -10.52 -1.36 -1.88
C VAL A 106 -9.75 -0.75 -3.05
N VAL A 107 -10.43 -0.49 -4.17
CA VAL A 107 -9.82 0.13 -5.35
C VAL A 107 -9.30 1.53 -5.02
N ILE A 108 -10.10 2.35 -4.36
CA ILE A 108 -9.73 3.72 -3.98
C ILE A 108 -8.60 3.74 -2.93
N SER A 109 -8.71 2.90 -1.90
CA SER A 109 -7.76 2.92 -0.77
C SER A 109 -6.42 2.27 -1.08
N ARG A 110 -6.31 1.49 -2.15
CA ARG A 110 -5.06 0.81 -2.51
C ARG A 110 -3.92 1.78 -2.89
N HIS A 111 -4.24 2.94 -3.42
CA HIS A 111 -3.25 3.91 -3.93
C HIS A 111 -2.70 4.89 -2.87
N GLN A 112 -2.77 4.59 -1.61
CA GLN A 112 -2.27 5.43 -0.51
C GLN A 112 -0.75 5.68 -0.53
N GLY A 113 -0.02 5.01 -1.40
CA GLY A 113 1.44 5.00 -1.43
C GLY A 113 2.13 6.12 -2.21
N LEU A 114 1.40 6.93 -2.98
CA LEU A 114 2.02 7.90 -3.89
C LEU A 114 2.52 9.19 -3.21
N LEU A 115 2.05 9.51 -2.01
CA LEU A 115 2.46 10.70 -1.27
C LEU A 115 3.71 10.40 -0.43
N GLY A 116 4.86 10.90 -0.87
CA GLY A 116 6.16 10.67 -0.23
C GLY A 116 6.74 11.85 0.55
N ASN A 117 6.12 13.03 0.49
CA ASN A 117 6.65 14.27 1.04
C ASN A 117 6.58 14.39 2.57
N ILE A 118 5.68 13.67 3.24
CA ILE A 118 5.45 13.80 4.70
C ILE A 118 6.71 13.60 5.52
N GLY A 119 7.54 12.61 5.17
CA GLY A 119 8.83 12.40 5.85
C GLY A 119 9.80 13.55 5.65
N LEU A 120 9.85 14.14 4.46
CA LEU A 120 10.69 15.31 4.16
C LEU A 120 10.23 16.54 4.93
N GLU A 121 8.93 16.79 4.98
CA GLU A 121 8.33 17.90 5.72
C GLU A 121 8.61 17.77 7.23
N LEU A 122 8.38 16.58 7.81
CA LEU A 122 8.71 16.32 9.22
C LEU A 122 10.19 16.55 9.51
N ASN A 123 11.10 16.04 8.65
CA ASN A 123 12.53 16.21 8.84
C ASN A 123 12.96 17.69 8.70
N THR A 124 12.29 18.46 7.85
CA THR A 124 12.49 19.89 7.74
C THR A 124 12.02 20.59 9.01
N GLY A 125 10.83 20.28 9.52
CA GLY A 125 10.32 20.80 10.78
C GLY A 125 11.23 20.49 11.98
N ARG A 126 11.74 19.26 12.06
CA ARG A 126 12.73 18.84 13.08
C ARG A 126 14.04 19.64 12.98
N ALA A 127 14.51 19.89 11.76
CA ALA A 127 15.68 20.70 11.54
C ALA A 127 15.45 22.15 12.00
N VAL A 128 14.31 22.74 11.65
CA VAL A 128 13.93 24.09 12.13
C VAL A 128 13.88 24.15 13.66
N CYS A 129 13.27 23.15 14.30
CA CYS A 129 13.28 23.06 15.77
C CYS A 129 14.68 22.97 16.38
N THR A 130 15.64 22.39 15.67
CA THR A 130 16.98 22.10 16.22
C THR A 130 17.98 23.21 15.95
N ILE A 131 17.99 23.79 14.74
CA ILE A 131 19.01 24.74 14.30
C ILE A 131 18.44 26.10 13.84
N GLY A 132 17.12 26.24 13.83
CA GLY A 132 16.43 27.44 13.41
C GLY A 132 16.23 27.55 11.89
N GLU A 133 15.25 28.38 11.51
CA GLU A 133 14.83 28.58 10.11
C GLU A 133 15.97 29.08 9.22
N GLU A 134 16.72 30.07 9.68
CA GLU A 134 17.80 30.70 8.91
C GLU A 134 18.87 29.68 8.49
N LYS A 135 19.34 28.86 9.43
CA LYS A 135 20.33 27.81 9.13
C LYS A 135 19.79 26.69 8.25
N VAL A 136 18.50 26.35 8.37
CA VAL A 136 17.90 25.38 7.46
C VAL A 136 17.90 25.91 6.02
N ARG A 137 17.63 27.21 5.81
CA ARG A 137 17.72 27.84 4.48
C ARG A 137 19.14 27.85 3.94
N GLU A 138 20.13 28.09 4.76
CA GLU A 138 21.54 28.04 4.35
C GLU A 138 22.01 26.63 3.95
N LEU A 139 21.50 25.58 4.62
CA LEU A 139 21.96 24.21 4.45
C LEU A 139 21.17 23.39 3.44
N ARG A 140 19.98 23.86 3.04
CA ARG A 140 19.09 23.15 2.13
C ARG A 140 18.77 23.97 0.90
N TYR A 141 18.85 23.32 -0.24
CA TYR A 141 18.30 23.84 -1.48
C TYR A 141 16.84 23.42 -1.63
N PHE A 142 15.96 24.39 -1.91
CA PHE A 142 14.56 24.17 -2.16
C PHE A 142 14.23 24.49 -3.62
N HIS A 143 13.45 23.63 -4.26
CA HIS A 143 13.04 23.83 -5.66
C HIS A 143 11.52 23.69 -5.76
N PRO A 144 10.81 24.54 -6.53
CA PRO A 144 11.30 25.59 -7.43
C PRO A 144 11.59 26.93 -6.74
N HIS A 145 11.25 27.09 -5.48
CA HIS A 145 11.48 28.30 -4.67
C HIS A 145 11.47 27.95 -3.18
N ASP A 146 11.98 28.86 -2.37
CA ASP A 146 12.04 28.67 -0.94
C ASP A 146 10.64 28.58 -0.32
N PRO A 147 10.37 27.54 0.49
CA PRO A 147 9.12 27.41 1.22
C PRO A 147 9.07 28.34 2.43
N ILE A 148 7.88 28.52 3.00
CA ILE A 148 7.71 29.09 4.33
C ILE A 148 8.14 28.03 5.34
N LEU A 149 9.21 28.31 6.11
CA LEU A 149 9.74 27.39 7.13
C LEU A 149 9.28 27.73 8.54
N THR A 150 8.48 28.79 8.71
CA THR A 150 7.96 29.19 10.02
C THR A 150 7.00 28.13 10.55
N LEU A 151 7.33 27.56 11.70
CA LEU A 151 6.48 26.56 12.35
C LEU A 151 5.26 27.21 12.98
N ASP A 152 4.13 26.50 12.97
CA ASP A 152 2.95 26.89 13.75
C ASP A 152 3.32 26.99 15.25
N PRO A 153 2.90 28.07 15.96
CA PRO A 153 3.17 28.24 17.39
C PRO A 153 2.70 27.09 18.29
N LEU A 154 1.76 26.28 17.82
CA LEU A 154 1.29 25.09 18.55
C LEU A 154 2.23 23.89 18.43
N VAL A 155 3.23 23.94 17.55
CA VAL A 155 4.20 22.87 17.39
C VAL A 155 5.10 22.80 18.62
N ASN A 156 5.04 21.67 19.35
CA ASN A 156 5.96 21.37 20.42
C ASN A 156 7.23 20.74 19.85
N CYS A 157 8.30 21.53 19.73
CA CYS A 157 9.58 21.10 19.18
C CYS A 157 10.21 19.93 19.94
N ASP A 158 10.11 19.89 21.26
CA ASP A 158 10.64 18.80 22.08
C ASP A 158 9.97 17.48 21.71
N SER A 159 8.65 17.50 21.59
CA SER A 159 7.86 16.33 21.14
C SER A 159 8.18 15.94 19.71
N LEU A 160 8.25 16.92 18.79
CA LEU A 160 8.51 16.67 17.37
C LEU A 160 9.88 16.03 17.13
N VAL A 161 10.91 16.47 17.89
CA VAL A 161 12.28 15.96 17.73
C VAL A 161 12.47 14.58 18.36
N ARG A 162 11.84 14.34 19.51
CA ARG A 162 12.10 13.13 20.32
C ARG A 162 11.18 11.95 20.03
N ASN A 163 9.97 12.21 19.55
CA ASN A 163 8.97 11.16 19.35
C ASN A 163 8.94 10.66 17.90
N ASP A 164 8.64 9.38 17.72
CA ASP A 164 8.30 8.82 16.40
C ASP A 164 6.84 9.13 16.06
N VAL A 165 6.60 10.37 15.63
CA VAL A 165 5.24 10.86 15.31
C VAL A 165 4.69 10.24 14.03
N LEU A 166 5.54 9.59 13.20
CA LEU A 166 5.14 8.92 11.97
C LEU A 166 5.10 7.39 12.09
N HIS A 167 5.17 6.83 13.30
CA HIS A 167 5.19 5.37 13.50
C HIS A 167 4.09 4.64 12.71
N LEU A 168 2.83 5.03 12.87
CA LEU A 168 1.71 4.41 12.16
C LEU A 168 1.74 4.70 10.66
N TYR A 169 2.15 5.91 10.25
CA TYR A 169 2.33 6.27 8.85
C TYR A 169 3.40 5.38 8.17
N THR A 170 4.53 5.21 8.84
CA THR A 170 5.61 4.36 8.35
C THR A 170 5.20 2.89 8.34
N SER A 171 4.47 2.44 9.37
CA SER A 171 4.05 1.05 9.50
C SER A 171 3.12 0.60 8.38
N TYR A 172 2.10 1.40 7.99
CA TYR A 172 1.19 0.97 6.95
C TYR A 172 1.80 1.00 5.54
N ARG A 173 2.89 1.76 5.34
CA ARG A 173 3.59 1.88 4.06
C ARG A 173 4.69 0.84 3.85
N ARG A 174 5.08 0.12 4.88
CA ARG A 174 6.10 -0.94 4.75
C ARG A 174 5.59 -2.04 3.83
N PRO A 175 6.45 -2.67 3.01
CA PRO A 175 6.10 -3.86 2.25
C PRO A 175 5.57 -4.96 3.19
N ILE A 176 4.66 -5.77 2.70
CA ILE A 176 4.28 -7.01 3.40
C ILE A 176 5.42 -8.00 3.23
N ARG A 177 5.85 -8.59 4.34
CA ARG A 177 6.83 -9.66 4.37
C ARG A 177 6.25 -10.85 5.09
N PHE A 178 6.37 -11.99 4.45
CA PHE A 178 6.03 -13.27 5.05
C PHE A 178 7.22 -13.87 5.77
N GLU A 179 6.95 -14.63 6.80
CA GLU A 179 7.93 -15.40 7.59
C GLU A 179 7.56 -16.89 7.53
N PRO A 180 8.52 -17.80 7.70
CA PRO A 180 8.20 -19.25 7.70
C PRO A 180 7.12 -19.63 8.71
N ASP A 181 7.02 -18.92 9.82
CA ASP A 181 6.02 -19.15 10.87
C ASP A 181 4.59 -18.76 10.45
N ASP A 182 4.43 -18.01 9.35
CA ASP A 182 3.10 -17.73 8.78
C ASP A 182 2.48 -18.96 8.13
N ILE A 183 3.29 -19.96 7.77
CA ILE A 183 2.82 -21.21 7.20
C ILE A 183 2.12 -22.03 8.29
N VAL A 184 0.81 -22.23 8.15
CA VAL A 184 0.02 -22.96 9.13
C VAL A 184 0.21 -24.48 9.01
N LEU A 185 0.53 -24.98 7.81
CA LEU A 185 0.79 -26.40 7.57
C LEU A 185 2.18 -26.80 8.07
N ALA A 186 2.23 -27.53 9.17
CA ALA A 186 3.47 -27.85 9.89
C ALA A 186 4.53 -28.55 9.01
N GLU A 187 4.11 -29.40 8.09
CA GLU A 187 4.97 -30.10 7.15
C GLU A 187 5.70 -29.18 6.15
N PHE A 188 5.17 -27.99 5.90
CA PHE A 188 5.73 -27.01 4.96
C PHE A 188 6.50 -25.87 5.61
N ARG A 189 6.47 -25.70 6.94
CA ARG A 189 7.14 -24.60 7.64
C ARG A 189 8.65 -24.54 7.40
N ASN A 190 9.30 -25.68 7.20
CA ASN A 190 10.73 -25.75 6.93
C ASN A 190 11.05 -25.97 5.44
N SER A 191 10.04 -25.87 4.58
CA SER A 191 10.21 -26.01 3.15
C SER A 191 10.58 -24.66 2.52
N GLU A 192 11.79 -24.51 2.05
CA GLU A 192 12.25 -23.33 1.32
C GLU A 192 11.39 -23.06 0.09
N ILE A 193 11.03 -24.11 -0.65
CA ILE A 193 10.16 -24.02 -1.84
C ILE A 193 8.76 -23.52 -1.47
N ALA A 194 8.17 -23.98 -0.38
CA ALA A 194 6.85 -23.52 0.08
C ALA A 194 6.92 -22.05 0.48
N PHE A 195 7.97 -21.64 1.19
CA PHE A 195 8.20 -20.25 1.58
C PHE A 195 8.40 -19.33 0.36
N GLU A 196 9.20 -19.76 -0.63
CA GLU A 196 9.43 -19.01 -1.87
C GLU A 196 8.12 -18.82 -2.67
N ASN A 197 7.20 -19.77 -2.66
CA ASN A 197 5.90 -19.62 -3.30
C ASN A 197 5.04 -18.47 -2.72
N ILE A 198 5.18 -18.20 -1.41
CA ILE A 198 4.51 -17.07 -0.77
C ILE A 198 5.32 -15.77 -0.98
N ALA A 199 6.62 -15.83 -0.75
CA ALA A 199 7.50 -14.68 -0.75
C ALA A 199 7.71 -14.11 -2.17
N SER A 200 7.81 -14.95 -3.20
CA SER A 200 8.07 -14.51 -4.57
C SER A 200 6.97 -13.60 -5.14
N VAL A 201 5.72 -13.84 -4.74
CA VAL A 201 4.57 -13.04 -5.20
C VAL A 201 4.68 -11.58 -4.74
N MET A 202 5.34 -11.33 -3.61
CA MET A 202 5.48 -9.99 -3.01
C MET A 202 6.86 -9.37 -3.22
N ASN A 203 7.90 -10.20 -3.39
CA ASN A 203 9.28 -9.74 -3.54
C ASN A 203 9.60 -9.13 -4.91
N GLU A 204 8.78 -9.36 -5.92
CA GLU A 204 8.95 -8.71 -7.24
C GLU A 204 8.80 -7.19 -7.12
N GLU A 205 7.81 -6.70 -6.36
CA GLU A 205 7.64 -5.26 -6.10
C GLU A 205 8.84 -4.70 -5.29
N GLU A 206 9.37 -5.45 -4.34
CA GLU A 206 10.51 -5.02 -3.51
C GLU A 206 11.82 -5.06 -4.28
N LYS A 207 12.04 -6.06 -5.14
CA LYS A 207 13.20 -6.13 -6.03
C LYS A 207 13.24 -4.98 -7.04
N GLU A 208 12.08 -4.55 -7.54
CA GLU A 208 11.98 -3.37 -8.38
C GLU A 208 12.25 -2.08 -7.60
N LEU A 209 11.75 -1.97 -6.37
CA LEU A 209 12.01 -0.81 -5.50
C LEU A 209 13.49 -0.71 -5.08
N GLN A 210 14.16 -1.83 -4.82
CA GLN A 210 15.60 -1.85 -4.48
C GLN A 210 16.50 -1.57 -5.68
N LYS A 211 16.05 -1.86 -6.89
CA LYS A 211 16.79 -1.54 -8.14
C LYS A 211 16.69 -0.08 -8.53
N ARG A 212 15.73 0.66 -7.95
CA ARG A 212 15.61 2.09 -8.22
C ARG A 212 16.76 2.82 -7.55
N SER A 213 17.68 3.30 -8.34
CA SER A 213 18.73 4.23 -7.92
C SER A 213 18.10 5.54 -7.44
N ILE A 214 18.83 6.33 -6.65
CA ILE A 214 18.42 7.68 -6.25
C ILE A 214 18.08 8.56 -7.47
N ASP A 215 18.64 8.24 -8.62
CA ASP A 215 18.42 8.93 -9.90
C ASP A 215 17.08 8.56 -10.56
N ASP A 216 16.40 7.50 -10.08
CA ASP A 216 15.11 7.04 -10.59
C ASP A 216 13.90 7.61 -9.81
N ILE A 217 14.08 8.74 -9.13
CA ILE A 217 13.00 9.43 -8.42
C ILE A 217 12.10 10.14 -9.44
N GLY A 218 11.25 9.38 -10.08
CA GLY A 218 10.24 9.88 -10.99
C GLY A 218 9.15 8.84 -11.23
N SER A 219 7.90 9.26 -11.21
CA SER A 219 6.80 8.46 -11.73
C SER A 219 6.90 8.51 -13.26
N ASN A 220 7.59 7.52 -13.84
CA ASN A 220 7.90 7.52 -15.26
C ASN A 220 6.80 6.81 -16.05
N ASN A 221 5.71 7.50 -16.27
CA ASN A 221 4.82 7.17 -17.37
C ASN A 221 5.30 7.92 -18.61
N TRP A 222 6.11 7.29 -19.44
CA TRP A 222 6.46 7.80 -20.76
C TRP A 222 5.30 7.54 -21.70
N VAL A 223 4.64 8.59 -22.14
CA VAL A 223 3.74 8.52 -23.29
C VAL A 223 4.61 8.82 -24.52
N VAL A 224 4.91 7.81 -25.30
CA VAL A 224 5.50 8.02 -26.62
C VAL A 224 4.34 8.29 -27.57
N SER A 225 4.16 9.56 -27.95
CA SER A 225 3.34 9.89 -29.11
C SER A 225 4.11 9.42 -30.35
N GLY A 226 3.62 8.37 -30.99
CA GLY A 226 4.11 7.99 -32.33
C GLY A 226 3.71 9.06 -33.34
N GLU A 227 4.66 9.59 -34.09
CA GLU A 227 4.40 10.19 -35.39
C GLU A 227 4.15 9.09 -36.43
#